data_b16a0f1a3336a6958d41cd3b7f508c91
#
_entry.id   b16a0f1a3336a6958d41cd3b7f508c91
#
_cell.length_a   1.000
_cell.length_b   1.000
_cell.length_c   1.000
_cell.angle_alpha   90.00
_cell.angle_beta   90.00
_cell.angle_gamma   90.00
#
_symmetry.space_group_name_H-M   'P 1'
#
loop_
_entity.id
_entity.type
_entity.pdbx_description
1 polymer ?
#
loop_
_entity_poly.entity_id
_entity_poly.type
_entity_poly.pdbx_seq_one_letter_code
_entity_poly.pdbx_strand_id
1 'polypeptide(L)'
;MCKLNVDRKDLLGFLTSFGKGVTDVRMSCAGNRITVEVAFAHYYLRKHITGVTVVDEGFIHIAMLEKAIAFLKASKQDEVTLRQTTPVKPLHIEAGGNKLQIPSTDDILSASKTVVVRKMLQESSSIGWSDFSGATLNVHVNVETEDLISLSGMKGLVAADSQFKLRIHCGENDLGIVAGKAATGRLFTTLPITDCDGPNATVETFFGDWLPKCLQYLNEGNARLHMGDNEPVIFEQDNTLLLIINESDA
;
A
#
# COMPACT_ATOMS: atom_id res chain seq x y z
N MET A 1 -20.82 9.88 -14.46
CA MET A 1 -20.41 10.94 -13.50
C MET A 1 -20.14 10.25 -12.19
N CYS A 2 -19.11 10.65 -11.49
CA CYS A 2 -18.92 10.23 -10.10
C CYS A 2 -18.95 11.47 -9.20
N LYS A 3 -19.67 11.39 -8.09
CA LYS A 3 -19.79 12.47 -7.10
C LYS A 3 -19.82 11.89 -5.71
N LEU A 4 -19.05 12.46 -4.80
CA LEU A 4 -19.03 12.07 -3.39
C LEU A 4 -18.82 13.26 -2.47
N ASN A 5 -19.30 13.11 -1.25
CA ASN A 5 -19.02 14.00 -0.14
C ASN A 5 -18.25 13.23 0.94
N VAL A 6 -17.25 13.86 1.51
CA VAL A 6 -16.34 13.22 2.48
C VAL A 6 -15.85 14.24 3.49
N ASP A 7 -15.58 13.80 4.72
CA ASP A 7 -14.87 14.62 5.69
C ASP A 7 -13.48 14.98 5.18
N ARG A 8 -13.11 16.25 5.31
CA ARG A 8 -11.85 16.78 4.80
C ARG A 8 -10.63 16.14 5.48
N LYS A 9 -10.70 15.89 6.78
CA LYS A 9 -9.57 15.32 7.53
C LYS A 9 -9.34 13.87 7.14
N ASP A 10 -10.45 13.12 6.97
CA ASP A 10 -10.40 11.72 6.54
C ASP A 10 -9.82 11.60 5.13
N LEU A 11 -10.31 12.42 4.19
CA LEU A 11 -9.78 12.45 2.83
C LEU A 11 -8.31 12.89 2.80
N LEU A 12 -7.95 13.92 3.57
CA LEU A 12 -6.58 14.41 3.65
C LEU A 12 -5.64 13.34 4.23
N GLY A 13 -6.02 12.69 5.33
CA GLY A 13 -5.28 11.57 5.92
C GLY A 13 -5.11 10.44 4.92
N PHE A 14 -6.19 10.05 4.26
CA PHE A 14 -6.18 9.01 3.24
C PHE A 14 -5.25 9.32 2.08
N LEU A 15 -5.34 10.51 1.47
CA LEU A 15 -4.49 10.87 0.33
C LEU A 15 -3.02 11.05 0.73
N THR A 16 -2.73 11.56 1.93
CA THR A 16 -1.35 11.66 2.43
C THR A 16 -0.72 10.31 2.73
N SER A 17 -1.50 9.29 3.05
CA SER A 17 -1.01 7.94 3.35
C SER A 17 -0.37 7.22 2.14
N PHE A 18 -0.51 7.76 0.93
CA PHE A 18 0.17 7.24 -0.27
C PHE A 18 1.62 7.75 -0.41
N GLY A 19 2.06 8.66 0.44
CA GLY A 19 3.44 9.16 0.44
C GLY A 19 3.81 9.98 -0.81
N LYS A 20 5.07 10.42 -0.88
CA LYS A 20 5.56 11.29 -1.96
C LYS A 20 5.82 10.56 -3.29
N GLY A 21 5.84 9.23 -3.29
CA GLY A 21 6.13 8.44 -4.50
C GLY A 21 4.93 8.28 -5.44
N VAL A 22 3.72 8.60 -4.95
CA VAL A 22 2.48 8.49 -5.72
C VAL A 22 2.05 9.87 -6.17
N THR A 23 2.08 10.11 -7.47
CA THR A 23 1.77 11.43 -8.07
C THR A 23 0.31 11.56 -8.48
N ASP A 24 -0.34 10.44 -8.74
CA ASP A 24 -1.73 10.35 -9.16
C ASP A 24 -2.41 9.12 -8.55
N VAL A 25 -3.71 9.18 -8.37
CA VAL A 25 -4.51 8.08 -7.86
C VAL A 25 -5.84 7.97 -8.59
N ARG A 26 -6.29 6.73 -8.80
CA ARG A 26 -7.64 6.44 -9.28
C ARG A 26 -8.45 5.84 -8.15
N MET A 27 -9.48 6.55 -7.75
CA MET A 27 -10.42 6.14 -6.71
C MET A 27 -11.62 5.43 -7.32
N SER A 28 -11.95 4.25 -6.83
CA SER A 28 -13.24 3.60 -7.05
C SER A 28 -14.19 4.01 -5.91
N CYS A 29 -15.33 4.58 -6.25
CA CYS A 29 -16.30 5.12 -5.30
C CYS A 29 -17.59 4.30 -5.41
N ALA A 30 -17.93 3.55 -4.38
CA ALA A 30 -19.13 2.71 -4.36
C ALA A 30 -19.67 2.56 -2.93
N GLY A 31 -21.00 2.62 -2.79
CA GLY A 31 -21.67 2.54 -1.49
C GLY A 31 -21.20 3.66 -0.55
N ASN A 32 -20.59 3.30 0.56
CA ASN A 32 -20.02 4.25 1.53
C ASN A 32 -18.46 4.18 1.58
N ARG A 33 -17.82 3.72 0.50
CA ARG A 33 -16.39 3.43 0.45
C ARG A 33 -15.71 4.10 -0.73
N ILE A 34 -14.48 4.56 -0.50
CA ILE A 34 -13.50 4.89 -1.53
C ILE A 34 -12.38 3.85 -1.45
N THR A 35 -12.03 3.27 -2.59
CA THR A 35 -10.88 2.37 -2.70
C THR A 35 -9.91 2.92 -3.72
N VAL A 36 -8.63 2.96 -3.38
CA VAL A 36 -7.52 3.30 -4.29
C VAL A 36 -6.62 2.09 -4.43
N GLU A 37 -6.22 1.83 -5.67
CA GLU A 37 -5.26 0.79 -6.02
C GLU A 37 -4.16 1.38 -6.88
N VAL A 38 -2.91 1.06 -6.51
CA VAL A 38 -1.70 1.50 -7.22
C VAL A 38 -0.82 0.28 -7.46
N ALA A 39 -0.33 0.11 -8.68
CA ALA A 39 0.59 -0.97 -9.03
C ALA A 39 1.86 -0.38 -9.65
N PHE A 40 3.00 -0.73 -9.08
CA PHE A 40 4.33 -0.40 -9.55
C PHE A 40 5.12 -1.68 -9.92
N ALA A 41 6.36 -1.51 -10.34
CA ALA A 41 7.18 -2.66 -10.73
C ALA A 41 7.43 -3.64 -9.58
N HIS A 42 7.53 -3.13 -8.36
CA HIS A 42 7.96 -3.91 -7.19
C HIS A 42 6.89 -4.08 -6.12
N TYR A 43 5.74 -3.41 -6.24
CA TYR A 43 4.66 -3.54 -5.27
C TYR A 43 3.29 -3.21 -5.85
N TYR A 44 2.26 -3.72 -5.17
CA TYR A 44 0.88 -3.32 -5.31
C TYR A 44 0.34 -2.86 -3.96
N LEU A 45 -0.35 -1.75 -3.96
CA LEU A 45 -0.97 -1.16 -2.78
C LEU A 45 -2.47 -0.96 -3.03
N ARG A 46 -3.29 -1.45 -2.12
CA ARG A 46 -4.73 -1.16 -2.05
C ARG A 46 -5.04 -0.57 -0.69
N LYS A 47 -5.62 0.63 -0.69
CA LYS A 47 -6.14 1.28 0.51
C LYS A 47 -7.60 1.66 0.33
N HIS A 48 -8.35 1.67 1.43
CA HIS A 48 -9.71 2.19 1.39
C HIS A 48 -10.05 3.00 2.65
N ILE A 49 -11.04 3.88 2.51
CA ILE A 49 -11.73 4.52 3.63
C ILE A 49 -13.22 4.27 3.50
N THR A 50 -13.90 4.21 4.64
CA THR A 50 -15.35 4.07 4.76
C THR A 50 -15.96 5.33 5.38
N GLY A 51 -17.28 5.38 5.49
CA GLY A 51 -17.95 6.55 6.07
C GLY A 51 -18.10 7.74 5.12
N VAL A 52 -17.85 7.53 3.82
CA VAL A 52 -18.07 8.56 2.79
C VAL A 52 -19.47 8.49 2.23
N THR A 53 -20.03 9.61 1.77
CA THR A 53 -21.31 9.65 1.08
C THR A 53 -21.06 9.67 -0.42
N VAL A 54 -21.19 8.52 -1.07
CA VAL A 54 -21.13 8.41 -2.53
C VAL A 54 -22.52 8.75 -3.08
N VAL A 55 -22.61 9.87 -3.81
CA VAL A 55 -23.86 10.35 -4.43
C VAL A 55 -24.06 9.67 -5.78
N ASP A 56 -23.02 9.61 -6.60
CA ASP A 56 -23.00 8.91 -7.87
C ASP A 56 -21.76 8.00 -7.90
N GLU A 57 -22.00 6.71 -8.00
CA GLU A 57 -20.92 5.69 -8.05
C GLU A 57 -20.08 5.78 -9.32
N GLY A 58 -18.83 5.39 -9.22
CA GLY A 58 -17.91 5.38 -10.36
C GLY A 58 -16.46 5.59 -9.96
N PHE A 59 -15.73 6.23 -10.86
CA PHE A 59 -14.30 6.48 -10.68
C PHE A 59 -14.00 7.97 -10.65
N ILE A 60 -13.07 8.37 -9.79
CA ILE A 60 -12.44 9.69 -9.76
C ILE A 60 -10.95 9.50 -9.95
N HIS A 61 -10.36 10.26 -10.87
CA HIS A 61 -8.92 10.30 -11.11
C HIS A 61 -8.35 11.63 -10.64
N ILE A 62 -7.43 11.58 -9.69
CA ILE A 62 -6.68 12.74 -9.19
C ILE A 62 -5.31 12.71 -9.84
N ALA A 63 -5.14 13.44 -10.95
CA ALA A 63 -3.90 13.46 -11.74
C ALA A 63 -2.74 14.27 -11.10
N MET A 64 -3.01 15.05 -10.06
CA MET A 64 -2.03 15.86 -9.34
C MET A 64 -2.30 15.76 -7.84
N LEU A 65 -1.88 14.65 -7.25
CA LEU A 65 -2.18 14.32 -5.85
C LEU A 65 -1.69 15.41 -4.88
N GLU A 66 -0.47 15.93 -5.09
CA GLU A 66 0.08 16.99 -4.24
C GLU A 66 -0.75 18.29 -4.25
N LYS A 67 -1.34 18.65 -5.40
CA LYS A 67 -2.22 19.83 -5.49
C LYS A 67 -3.53 19.61 -4.74
N ALA A 68 -4.11 18.41 -4.84
CA ALA A 68 -5.30 18.06 -4.07
C ALA A 68 -5.02 18.14 -2.56
N ILE A 69 -3.92 17.53 -2.10
CA ILE A 69 -3.48 17.58 -0.71
C ILE A 69 -3.25 19.03 -0.24
N ALA A 70 -2.56 19.85 -1.03
CA ALA A 70 -2.32 21.26 -0.70
C ALA A 70 -3.64 22.05 -0.56
N PHE A 71 -4.61 21.84 -1.46
CA PHE A 71 -5.93 22.46 -1.38
C PHE A 71 -6.68 22.04 -0.12
N LEU A 72 -6.69 20.73 0.21
CA LEU A 72 -7.34 20.21 1.41
C LEU A 72 -6.69 20.77 2.70
N LYS A 73 -5.36 20.92 2.74
CA LYS A 73 -4.65 21.53 3.86
C LYS A 73 -5.02 23.00 4.04
N ALA A 74 -5.16 23.76 2.96
CA ALA A 74 -5.50 25.17 2.99
C ALA A 74 -7.00 25.42 3.30
N SER A 75 -7.86 24.43 3.07
CA SER A 75 -9.30 24.52 3.30
C SER A 75 -9.62 24.43 4.79
N LYS A 76 -10.61 25.24 5.24
CA LYS A 76 -11.07 25.25 6.65
C LYS A 76 -12.39 24.54 6.85
N GLN A 77 -13.05 24.14 5.77
CA GLN A 77 -14.34 23.45 5.82
C GLN A 77 -14.14 21.98 6.16
N ASP A 78 -15.05 21.42 6.94
CA ASP A 78 -14.97 20.01 7.34
C ASP A 78 -15.45 19.09 6.22
N GLU A 79 -16.40 19.51 5.40
CA GLU A 79 -16.93 18.71 4.29
C GLU A 79 -16.36 19.16 2.94
N VAL A 80 -16.01 18.18 2.11
CA VAL A 80 -15.49 18.35 0.76
C VAL A 80 -16.32 17.54 -0.22
N THR A 81 -16.68 18.17 -1.33
CA THR A 81 -17.31 17.48 -2.47
C THR A 81 -16.30 17.27 -3.58
N LEU A 82 -16.18 16.04 -4.07
CA LEU A 82 -15.45 15.70 -5.28
C LEU A 82 -16.43 15.30 -6.37
N ARG A 83 -16.21 15.80 -7.59
CA ARG A 83 -16.98 15.38 -8.77
C ARG A 83 -16.14 15.32 -10.02
N GLN A 84 -16.38 14.28 -10.82
CA GLN A 84 -15.77 14.10 -12.12
C GLN A 84 -16.78 13.46 -13.07
N THR A 85 -17.00 14.06 -14.23
CA THR A 85 -18.00 13.54 -15.18
C THR A 85 -17.54 12.22 -15.80
N THR A 86 -16.27 12.15 -16.18
CA THR A 86 -15.57 10.93 -16.62
C THR A 86 -14.11 11.05 -16.19
N PRO A 87 -13.34 9.96 -16.06
CA PRO A 87 -11.93 10.03 -15.66
C PRO A 87 -11.04 10.91 -16.57
N VAL A 88 -11.43 11.10 -17.81
CA VAL A 88 -10.72 11.97 -18.80
C VAL A 88 -11.13 13.44 -18.75
N LYS A 89 -12.11 13.80 -17.91
CA LYS A 89 -12.52 15.19 -17.70
C LYS A 89 -11.90 15.73 -16.42
N PRO A 90 -11.76 17.06 -16.29
CA PRO A 90 -11.21 17.65 -15.08
C PRO A 90 -11.96 17.22 -13.81
N LEU A 91 -11.21 16.96 -12.77
CA LEU A 91 -11.74 16.77 -11.42
C LEU A 91 -12.02 18.13 -10.79
N HIS A 92 -13.19 18.27 -10.19
CA HIS A 92 -13.56 19.42 -9.37
C HIS A 92 -13.58 19.00 -7.90
N ILE A 93 -12.87 19.74 -7.06
CA ILE A 93 -12.87 19.62 -5.59
C ILE A 93 -13.44 20.91 -5.02
N GLU A 94 -14.50 20.82 -4.25
CA GLU A 94 -15.19 21.96 -3.65
C GLU A 94 -15.16 21.83 -2.12
N ALA A 95 -14.76 22.90 -1.43
CA ALA A 95 -14.75 22.99 0.02
C ALA A 95 -15.30 24.37 0.43
N GLY A 96 -16.57 24.41 0.79
CA GLY A 96 -17.29 25.69 1.00
C GLY A 96 -17.33 26.52 -0.27
N GLY A 97 -16.92 27.78 -0.20
CA GLY A 97 -16.83 28.70 -1.35
C GLY A 97 -15.60 28.49 -2.26
N ASN A 98 -14.65 27.68 -1.84
CA ASN A 98 -13.40 27.45 -2.58
C ASN A 98 -13.55 26.28 -3.54
N LYS A 99 -12.95 26.41 -4.73
CA LYS A 99 -12.98 25.38 -5.76
C LYS A 99 -11.59 25.19 -6.36
N LEU A 100 -11.19 23.93 -6.52
CA LEU A 100 -10.00 23.52 -7.25
C LEU A 100 -10.43 22.69 -8.45
N GLN A 101 -9.86 22.99 -9.62
CA GLN A 101 -10.00 22.16 -10.79
C GLN A 101 -8.63 21.54 -11.11
N ILE A 102 -8.58 20.20 -11.17
CA ILE A 102 -7.39 19.43 -11.55
C ILE A 102 -7.62 18.89 -12.98
N PRO A 103 -6.74 19.18 -13.96
CA PRO A 103 -6.83 18.57 -15.27
C PRO A 103 -6.68 17.06 -15.17
N SER A 104 -7.33 16.32 -16.06
CA SER A 104 -7.13 14.88 -16.17
C SER A 104 -5.95 14.58 -17.10
N THR A 105 -5.27 13.47 -16.80
CA THR A 105 -4.29 12.85 -17.70
C THR A 105 -4.82 11.46 -18.05
N ASP A 106 -4.78 11.11 -19.35
CA ASP A 106 -5.13 9.77 -19.82
C ASP A 106 -4.01 8.78 -19.47
N ASP A 107 -4.03 8.18 -18.29
CA ASP A 107 -3.16 7.04 -17.99
C ASP A 107 -3.95 5.72 -17.98
N ILE A 108 -4.09 5.16 -19.19
CA ILE A 108 -4.73 3.86 -19.40
C ILE A 108 -3.82 2.70 -18.95
N LEU A 109 -2.50 2.91 -18.88
CA LEU A 109 -1.52 1.85 -18.62
C LEU A 109 -1.48 1.41 -17.14
N SER A 110 -1.64 2.32 -16.20
CA SER A 110 -1.67 1.96 -14.77
C SER A 110 -2.93 1.16 -14.44
N ALA A 111 -4.06 1.46 -15.08
CA ALA A 111 -5.32 0.77 -14.86
C ALA A 111 -5.28 -0.72 -15.27
N SER A 112 -4.51 -1.10 -16.28
CA SER A 112 -4.43 -2.49 -16.75
C SER A 112 -3.67 -3.40 -15.78
N LYS A 113 -2.58 -2.90 -15.19
CA LYS A 113 -1.78 -3.65 -14.20
C LYS A 113 -2.57 -3.91 -12.91
N THR A 114 -3.27 -2.89 -12.42
CA THR A 114 -4.10 -3.04 -11.22
C THR A 114 -5.22 -4.05 -11.40
N VAL A 115 -5.82 -4.16 -12.59
CA VAL A 115 -6.88 -5.14 -12.88
C VAL A 115 -6.37 -6.58 -12.75
N VAL A 116 -5.18 -6.87 -13.30
CA VAL A 116 -4.59 -8.22 -13.22
C VAL A 116 -4.29 -8.59 -11.77
N VAL A 117 -3.59 -7.73 -11.04
CA VAL A 117 -3.23 -7.99 -9.64
C VAL A 117 -4.49 -8.11 -8.77
N ARG A 118 -5.50 -7.27 -8.99
CA ARG A 118 -6.78 -7.35 -8.28
C ARG A 118 -7.44 -8.72 -8.45
N LYS A 119 -7.46 -9.25 -9.68
CA LYS A 119 -8.03 -10.56 -9.95
C LYS A 119 -7.29 -11.65 -9.19
N MET A 120 -5.97 -11.66 -9.23
CA MET A 120 -5.13 -12.60 -8.47
C MET A 120 -5.39 -12.53 -6.97
N LEU A 121 -5.47 -11.30 -6.41
CA LEU A 121 -5.76 -11.08 -5.00
C LEU A 121 -7.17 -11.55 -4.60
N GLN A 122 -8.18 -11.32 -5.45
CA GLN A 122 -9.55 -11.77 -5.19
C GLN A 122 -9.65 -13.30 -5.22
N GLU A 123 -9.03 -13.94 -6.18
CA GLU A 123 -8.99 -15.40 -6.28
C GLU A 123 -8.28 -16.01 -5.06
N SER A 124 -7.11 -15.47 -4.69
CA SER A 124 -6.34 -15.97 -3.55
C SER A 124 -7.03 -15.69 -2.20
N SER A 125 -7.66 -14.55 -2.00
CA SER A 125 -8.35 -14.24 -0.74
C SER A 125 -9.59 -15.11 -0.51
N SER A 126 -10.21 -15.65 -1.57
CA SER A 126 -11.35 -16.56 -1.46
C SER A 126 -10.98 -17.98 -1.03
N ILE A 127 -9.74 -18.40 -1.27
CA ILE A 127 -9.20 -19.74 -0.95
C ILE A 127 -8.12 -19.71 0.15
N GLY A 128 -7.78 -18.52 0.65
CA GLY A 128 -6.64 -18.26 1.54
C GLY A 128 -5.39 -17.80 0.78
N TRP A 129 -4.47 -17.17 1.51
CA TRP A 129 -3.21 -16.66 0.93
C TRP A 129 -2.17 -17.75 0.68
N SER A 130 -2.41 -19.00 1.11
CA SER A 130 -1.48 -20.12 1.00
C SER A 130 -1.08 -20.47 -0.44
N ASP A 131 -1.84 -20.01 -1.43
CA ASP A 131 -1.60 -20.31 -2.86
C ASP A 131 -1.87 -19.06 -3.73
N PHE A 132 -1.13 -17.99 -3.43
CA PHE A 132 -1.27 -16.72 -4.15
C PHE A 132 -0.60 -16.82 -5.53
N SER A 133 -1.40 -16.85 -6.61
CA SER A 133 -0.89 -16.78 -8.00
C SER A 133 0.23 -17.79 -8.32
N GLY A 134 0.20 -18.98 -7.71
CA GLY A 134 1.24 -19.99 -7.83
C GLY A 134 2.42 -19.83 -6.85
N ALA A 135 2.44 -18.76 -6.06
CA ALA A 135 3.36 -18.61 -4.94
C ALA A 135 2.81 -19.31 -3.71
N THR A 136 3.66 -20.00 -2.96
CA THR A 136 3.27 -20.69 -1.74
C THR A 136 3.54 -19.83 -0.52
N LEU A 137 2.52 -19.11 -0.05
CA LEU A 137 2.57 -18.28 1.17
C LEU A 137 2.04 -19.09 2.36
N ASN A 138 2.88 -19.93 2.94
CA ASN A 138 2.48 -20.93 3.95
C ASN A 138 2.79 -20.53 5.39
N VAL A 139 3.34 -19.33 5.62
CA VAL A 139 3.59 -18.76 6.95
C VAL A 139 2.79 -17.47 7.11
N HIS A 140 2.04 -17.39 8.20
CA HIS A 140 1.17 -16.26 8.51
C HIS A 140 1.41 -15.81 9.94
N VAL A 141 1.83 -14.55 10.13
CA VAL A 141 2.16 -13.98 11.43
C VAL A 141 1.58 -12.61 11.63
N ASN A 142 1.33 -12.21 12.88
CA ASN A 142 1.03 -10.82 13.19
C ASN A 142 2.33 -10.09 13.57
N VAL A 143 2.49 -8.87 13.09
CA VAL A 143 3.65 -8.01 13.33
C VAL A 143 3.22 -6.58 13.61
N GLU A 144 3.89 -5.92 14.54
CA GLU A 144 3.72 -4.50 14.80
C GLU A 144 4.37 -3.68 13.67
N THR A 145 3.58 -2.84 13.01
CA THR A 145 4.04 -2.13 11.82
C THR A 145 4.90 -0.91 12.11
N GLU A 146 4.84 -0.34 13.31
CA GLU A 146 5.66 0.80 13.71
C GLU A 146 7.15 0.48 13.59
N ASP A 147 7.55 -0.71 14.04
CA ASP A 147 8.92 -1.18 13.94
C ASP A 147 9.34 -1.42 12.48
N LEU A 148 8.45 -1.99 11.66
CA LEU A 148 8.68 -2.15 10.22
C LEU A 148 8.82 -0.80 9.51
N ILE A 149 7.96 0.16 9.81
CA ILE A 149 7.99 1.51 9.23
C ILE A 149 9.31 2.21 9.62
N SER A 150 9.80 2.00 10.84
CA SER A 150 11.07 2.58 11.31
C SER A 150 12.27 2.16 10.47
N LEU A 151 12.23 0.97 9.82
CA LEU A 151 13.27 0.51 8.90
C LEU A 151 13.47 1.45 7.70
N SER A 152 12.44 2.20 7.32
CA SER A 152 12.57 3.20 6.26
C SER A 152 13.61 4.28 6.60
N GLY A 153 13.75 4.62 7.89
CA GLY A 153 14.78 5.54 8.40
C GLY A 153 16.19 4.93 8.45
N MET A 154 16.29 3.60 8.49
CA MET A 154 17.58 2.91 8.55
C MET A 154 18.24 2.70 7.17
N LYS A 155 17.54 3.06 6.10
CA LYS A 155 18.04 2.93 4.73
C LYS A 155 19.41 3.60 4.52
N GLY A 156 19.67 4.72 5.19
CA GLY A 156 20.96 5.42 5.12
C GLY A 156 22.13 4.69 5.78
N LEU A 157 21.88 3.64 6.55
CA LEU A 157 22.90 2.84 7.23
C LEU A 157 23.46 1.70 6.36
N VAL A 158 22.84 1.43 5.21
CA VAL A 158 23.26 0.39 4.27
C VAL A 158 23.52 0.98 2.89
N ALA A 159 24.33 0.30 2.09
CA ALA A 159 24.64 0.76 0.73
C ALA A 159 23.37 0.85 -0.14
N ALA A 160 23.37 1.75 -1.13
CA ALA A 160 22.19 2.04 -1.95
C ALA A 160 21.70 0.84 -2.79
N ASP A 161 22.54 -0.13 -3.06
CA ASP A 161 22.25 -1.37 -3.79
C ASP A 161 22.10 -2.58 -2.86
N SER A 162 21.81 -2.34 -1.57
CA SER A 162 21.69 -3.40 -0.59
C SER A 162 20.43 -4.22 -0.80
N GLN A 163 20.57 -5.53 -0.70
CA GLN A 163 19.45 -6.44 -0.58
C GLN A 163 18.92 -6.43 0.87
N PHE A 164 17.63 -6.61 0.99
CA PHE A 164 16.93 -6.82 2.24
C PHE A 164 16.42 -8.26 2.28
N LYS A 165 16.63 -8.94 3.37
CA LYS A 165 16.10 -10.27 3.61
C LYS A 165 15.15 -10.23 4.80
N LEU A 166 13.95 -10.74 4.59
CA LEU A 166 13.02 -11.10 5.67
C LEU A 166 13.16 -12.59 5.96
N ARG A 167 13.17 -12.96 7.25
CA ARG A 167 13.26 -14.33 7.71
C ARG A 167 12.31 -14.56 8.86
N ILE A 168 11.50 -15.60 8.77
CA ILE A 168 10.63 -16.05 9.86
C ILE A 168 10.98 -17.48 10.21
N HIS A 169 11.08 -17.75 11.50
CA HIS A 169 11.08 -19.09 12.04
C HIS A 169 9.96 -19.21 13.06
N CYS A 170 8.93 -19.97 12.73
CA CYS A 170 7.71 -20.05 13.57
C CYS A 170 7.97 -20.54 15.01
N GLY A 171 9.04 -21.26 15.26
CA GLY A 171 9.42 -21.70 16.63
C GLY A 171 10.11 -20.63 17.47
N GLU A 172 10.62 -19.55 16.88
CA GLU A 172 11.39 -18.50 17.56
C GLU A 172 10.55 -17.26 17.89
N ASN A 173 9.34 -17.15 17.32
CA ASN A 173 8.44 -16.00 17.48
C ASN A 173 9.09 -14.67 17.13
N ASP A 174 9.94 -14.66 16.10
CA ASP A 174 10.61 -13.47 15.62
C ASP A 174 10.59 -13.34 14.08
N LEU A 175 10.62 -12.10 13.61
CA LEU A 175 10.87 -11.72 12.25
C LEU A 175 12.26 -11.11 12.17
N GLY A 176 13.20 -11.88 11.66
CA GLY A 176 14.56 -11.42 11.38
C GLY A 176 14.59 -10.58 10.11
N ILE A 177 15.27 -9.43 10.17
CA ILE A 177 15.49 -8.56 9.04
C ILE A 177 16.99 -8.34 8.89
N VAL A 178 17.51 -8.68 7.72
CA VAL A 178 18.91 -8.47 7.36
C VAL A 178 19.00 -7.54 6.18
N ALA A 179 19.79 -6.49 6.29
CA ALA A 179 20.04 -5.56 5.19
C ALA A 179 21.52 -5.37 4.95
N GLY A 180 21.94 -5.21 3.68
CA GLY A 180 23.33 -4.95 3.31
C GLY A 180 24.09 -6.17 2.86
N LYS A 181 25.34 -5.93 2.45
CA LYS A 181 26.29 -6.93 1.95
C LYS A 181 27.41 -7.15 2.97
N ALA A 182 27.94 -8.36 3.03
CA ALA A 182 29.04 -8.68 3.97
C ALA A 182 30.27 -7.76 3.82
N ALA A 183 30.56 -7.32 2.59
CA ALA A 183 31.71 -6.46 2.29
C ALA A 183 31.52 -4.99 2.69
N THR A 184 30.29 -4.49 2.79
CA THR A 184 29.97 -3.07 3.04
C THR A 184 29.28 -2.81 4.37
N GLY A 185 29.08 -3.86 5.16
CA GLY A 185 28.36 -3.82 6.42
C GLY A 185 26.95 -4.37 6.30
N ARG A 186 26.49 -5.01 7.37
CA ARG A 186 25.14 -5.57 7.49
C ARG A 186 24.43 -4.99 8.69
N LEU A 187 23.17 -4.67 8.50
CA LEU A 187 22.22 -4.39 9.58
C LEU A 187 21.45 -5.67 9.88
N PHE A 188 21.35 -6.00 11.16
CA PHE A 188 20.49 -7.07 11.66
C PHE A 188 19.51 -6.46 12.63
N THR A 189 18.24 -6.77 12.46
CA THR A 189 17.22 -6.44 13.46
C THR A 189 16.25 -7.60 13.57
N THR A 190 15.62 -7.73 14.72
CA THR A 190 14.65 -8.76 15.02
C THR A 190 13.42 -8.09 15.61
N LEU A 191 12.25 -8.39 15.07
CA LEU A 191 10.98 -7.87 15.53
C LEU A 191 10.15 -9.02 16.13
N PRO A 192 9.48 -8.80 17.26
CA PRO A 192 8.58 -9.82 17.82
C PRO A 192 7.39 -10.05 16.89
N ILE A 193 6.98 -11.30 16.77
CA ILE A 193 5.78 -11.71 16.05
C ILE A 193 4.85 -12.48 16.97
N THR A 194 3.57 -12.49 16.64
CA THR A 194 2.55 -13.27 17.33
C THR A 194 1.72 -14.06 16.33
N ASP A 195 0.97 -15.03 16.86
CA ASP A 195 0.04 -15.85 16.07
C ASP A 195 0.68 -16.47 14.84
N CYS A 196 1.86 -17.07 15.02
CA CYS A 196 2.55 -17.76 13.95
C CYS A 196 1.79 -19.03 13.56
N ASP A 197 1.26 -19.01 12.34
CA ASP A 197 0.61 -20.13 11.67
C ASP A 197 1.45 -20.53 10.46
N GLY A 198 1.92 -21.78 10.45
CA GLY A 198 2.77 -22.30 9.38
C GLY A 198 3.61 -23.50 9.81
N PRO A 199 4.37 -24.05 8.89
CA PRO A 199 5.27 -25.16 9.19
C PRO A 199 6.36 -24.73 10.18
N ASN A 200 6.82 -25.67 11.01
CA ASN A 200 8.00 -25.46 11.87
C ASN A 200 9.29 -25.47 11.03
N ALA A 201 9.40 -24.49 10.16
CA ALA A 201 10.51 -24.30 9.22
C ALA A 201 10.88 -22.83 9.14
N THR A 202 12.08 -22.55 8.69
CA THR A 202 12.52 -21.20 8.36
C THR A 202 12.08 -20.89 6.93
N VAL A 203 11.41 -19.74 6.74
CA VAL A 203 11.15 -19.16 5.43
C VAL A 203 11.93 -17.87 5.27
N GLU A 204 12.53 -17.67 4.12
CA GLU A 204 13.33 -16.50 3.81
C GLU A 204 12.94 -15.94 2.43
N THR A 205 12.95 -14.63 2.30
CA THR A 205 12.74 -13.98 1.01
C THR A 205 13.55 -12.70 0.89
N PHE A 206 13.96 -12.37 -0.34
CA PHE A 206 14.87 -11.29 -0.65
C PHE A 206 14.16 -10.17 -1.40
N PHE A 207 14.56 -8.94 -1.10
CA PHE A 207 14.04 -7.73 -1.71
C PHE A 207 15.17 -6.76 -2.02
N GLY A 208 14.99 -5.91 -3.01
CA GLY A 208 15.86 -4.78 -3.25
C GLY A 208 15.64 -3.61 -2.29
N ASP A 209 16.28 -2.48 -2.58
CA ASP A 209 16.23 -1.25 -1.78
C ASP A 209 14.84 -0.58 -1.73
N TRP A 210 13.87 -1.14 -2.45
CA TRP A 210 12.47 -0.68 -2.43
C TRP A 210 11.68 -1.17 -1.20
N LEU A 211 12.09 -2.26 -0.54
CA LEU A 211 11.36 -2.79 0.63
C LEU A 211 11.10 -1.72 1.69
N PRO A 212 12.09 -0.99 2.21
CA PRO A 212 11.82 0.05 3.21
C PRO A 212 10.91 1.17 2.71
N LYS A 213 10.95 1.47 1.41
CA LYS A 213 10.07 2.47 0.79
C LYS A 213 8.62 1.98 0.72
N CYS A 214 8.40 0.68 0.56
CA CYS A 214 7.08 0.09 0.51
C CYS A 214 6.46 0.01 1.92
N LEU A 215 7.25 -0.35 2.92
CA LEU A 215 6.77 -0.48 4.30
C LEU A 215 6.19 0.81 4.87
N GLN A 216 6.62 1.99 4.38
CA GLN A 216 6.02 3.28 4.79
C GLN A 216 4.54 3.44 4.38
N TYR A 217 4.00 2.58 3.51
CA TYR A 217 2.59 2.60 3.15
C TYR A 217 1.69 1.86 4.15
N LEU A 218 2.26 1.09 5.08
CA LEU A 218 1.52 0.51 6.18
C LEU A 218 1.06 1.61 7.13
N ASN A 219 -0.07 1.37 7.80
CA ASN A 219 -0.50 2.22 8.90
C ASN A 219 0.14 1.73 10.20
N GLU A 220 0.22 2.59 11.23
CA GLU A 220 0.59 2.18 12.59
C GLU A 220 -0.40 1.14 13.12
N GLY A 221 0.09 0.19 13.92
CA GLY A 221 -0.67 -0.89 14.55
C GLY A 221 -0.26 -2.28 14.03
N ASN A 222 -1.16 -3.23 14.07
CA ASN A 222 -0.89 -4.61 13.66
C ASN A 222 -1.14 -4.83 12.16
N ALA A 223 -0.30 -5.67 11.55
CA ALA A 223 -0.54 -6.24 10.23
C ALA A 223 -0.41 -7.76 10.27
N ARG A 224 -1.22 -8.45 9.49
CA ARG A 224 -1.02 -9.85 9.16
C ARG A 224 -0.04 -9.94 7.99
N LEU A 225 1.11 -10.56 8.22
CA LEU A 225 2.12 -10.84 7.20
C LEU A 225 1.92 -12.27 6.70
N HIS A 226 1.87 -12.42 5.37
CA HIS A 226 1.82 -13.70 4.67
C HIS A 226 3.10 -13.86 3.86
N MET A 227 3.82 -14.96 4.08
CA MET A 227 5.16 -15.17 3.54
C MET A 227 5.38 -16.63 3.15
N GLY A 228 6.19 -16.86 2.15
CA GLY A 228 6.75 -18.16 1.74
C GLY A 228 8.24 -18.05 1.49
N ASP A 229 8.87 -19.18 1.20
CA ASP A 229 10.30 -19.23 0.92
C ASP A 229 10.57 -18.70 -0.49
N ASN A 230 11.37 -17.63 -0.58
CA ASN A 230 11.69 -16.92 -1.84
C ASN A 230 10.46 -16.49 -2.66
N GLU A 231 9.38 -16.10 -1.97
CA GLU A 231 8.10 -15.71 -2.55
C GLU A 231 7.78 -14.25 -2.26
N PRO A 232 6.82 -13.62 -2.99
CA PRO A 232 6.29 -12.30 -2.62
C PRO A 232 5.76 -12.29 -1.19
N VAL A 233 5.70 -11.10 -0.57
CA VAL A 233 5.06 -10.95 0.74
C VAL A 233 3.80 -10.11 0.64
N ILE A 234 2.82 -10.42 1.47
CA ILE A 234 1.57 -9.66 1.60
C ILE A 234 1.44 -9.19 3.05
N PHE A 235 1.26 -7.88 3.23
CA PHE A 235 0.85 -7.28 4.49
C PHE A 235 -0.63 -6.90 4.39
N GLU A 236 -1.44 -7.39 5.31
CA GLU A 236 -2.86 -7.14 5.37
C GLU A 236 -3.22 -6.42 6.67
N GLN A 237 -3.92 -5.30 6.54
CA GLN A 237 -4.52 -4.51 7.62
C GLN A 237 -5.98 -4.23 7.25
N ASP A 238 -6.80 -3.76 8.18
CA ASP A 238 -8.24 -3.50 7.97
C ASP A 238 -8.54 -2.71 6.70
N ASN A 239 -7.73 -1.69 6.42
CA ASN A 239 -7.96 -0.75 5.31
C ASN A 239 -6.80 -0.71 4.30
N THR A 240 -5.77 -1.54 4.48
CA THR A 240 -4.57 -1.54 3.64
C THR A 240 -4.17 -2.96 3.30
N LEU A 241 -3.89 -3.22 2.02
CA LEU A 241 -3.23 -4.43 1.55
C LEU A 241 -2.02 -3.99 0.73
N LEU A 242 -0.85 -4.46 1.14
CA LEU A 242 0.43 -4.20 0.49
C LEU A 242 1.06 -5.52 0.07
N LEU A 243 1.17 -5.74 -1.24
CA LEU A 243 1.92 -6.84 -1.83
C LEU A 243 3.28 -6.29 -2.28
N ILE A 244 4.37 -6.95 -1.89
CA ILE A 244 5.74 -6.60 -2.30
C ILE A 244 6.32 -7.79 -3.05
N ILE A 245 6.81 -7.54 -4.27
CA ILE A 245 7.43 -8.54 -5.12
C ILE A 245 8.85 -8.78 -4.63
N ASN A 246 9.23 -10.03 -4.46
CA ASN A 246 10.57 -10.45 -4.11
C ASN A 246 11.57 -10.23 -5.26
N GLU A 247 12.84 -10.19 -4.93
CA GLU A 247 13.94 -10.25 -5.89
C GLU A 247 14.31 -11.73 -6.05
N SER A 248 14.34 -12.24 -7.28
CA SER A 248 14.89 -13.57 -7.52
C SER A 248 16.38 -13.54 -7.19
N ASP A 249 16.88 -14.56 -6.50
CA ASP A 249 18.32 -14.75 -6.29
C ASP A 249 19.05 -14.63 -7.63
N ALA A 250 19.95 -13.63 -7.72
CA ALA A 250 20.81 -13.41 -8.87
C ALA A 250 22.13 -14.16 -8.70
#